data_5d1751564ae0be5fb2b8dd12ee340d09
#
_entry.id   5d1751564ae0be5fb2b8dd12ee340d09
#
_cell.length_a   1.000
_cell.length_b   1.000
_cell.length_c   1.000
_cell.angle_alpha   90.00
_cell.angle_beta   90.00
_cell.angle_gamma   90.00
#
_symmetry.space_group_name_H-M   'P 1'
#
loop_
_entity.id
_entity.type
_entity.pdbx_description
1 polymer ?
#
loop_
_entity_poly.entity_id
_entity_poly.type
_entity_poly.pdbx_seq_one_letter_code
_entity_poly.pdbx_strand_id
1 'polypeptide(L)'
;MSRFIIALVSFGLLVGACNDAPHDEHAAQNNGYTAPVLKTREDTLFHEVMKGHDAGMAKVGKLRKNIDETTHRLDSLSKLPAKKVDAAYKQALTNLQTDLKNADEEMDSWMQQFKLDSVADNKELRIKYLEGESVKVTAVKEHILVVLQQADSLLKRQ
;
A
#
# COMPACT_ATOMS: atom_id res chain seq x y z
N MET A 1 21.19 32.14 59.48
CA MET A 1 22.56 32.65 59.71
C MET A 1 23.32 32.57 58.40
N SER A 2 23.79 33.73 58.00
CA SER A 2 25.05 34.04 57.31
C SER A 2 25.04 33.70 55.78
N ARG A 3 24.90 34.66 54.96
CA ARG A 3 25.78 35.76 54.45
C ARG A 3 26.47 35.37 53.15
N PHE A 4 26.02 36.14 52.07
CA PHE A 4 26.82 36.92 51.11
C PHE A 4 27.93 36.20 50.34
N ILE A 5 28.00 36.33 49.02
CA ILE A 5 28.68 37.46 48.36
C ILE A 5 28.25 37.54 46.88
N ILE A 6 27.99 38.78 46.47
CA ILE A 6 27.79 39.32 45.15
C ILE A 6 29.15 39.38 44.43
N ALA A 7 29.21 39.00 43.19
CA ALA A 7 30.25 39.49 42.27
C ALA A 7 29.61 39.82 40.90
N LEU A 8 29.41 41.12 40.71
CA LEU A 8 29.19 41.82 39.45
C LEU A 8 30.52 41.85 38.69
N VAL A 9 30.51 41.34 37.45
CA VAL A 9 31.51 41.78 36.46
C VAL A 9 30.76 42.11 35.16
N SER A 10 30.66 43.41 34.95
CA SER A 10 30.30 44.03 33.68
C SER A 10 31.48 43.98 32.73
N PHE A 11 31.24 43.87 31.45
CA PHE A 11 32.05 44.35 30.32
C PHE A 11 31.84 43.37 29.19
N GLY A 12 31.34 43.71 28.04
CA GLY A 12 31.61 44.60 27.00
C GLY A 12 30.67 44.41 25.85
N LEU A 13 30.11 45.49 25.34
CA LEU A 13 29.45 45.54 24.04
C LEU A 13 30.44 45.27 22.90
N LEU A 14 30.17 44.28 22.08
CA LEU A 14 30.67 44.22 20.70
C LEU A 14 29.48 44.15 19.79
N VAL A 15 29.23 45.26 19.13
CA VAL A 15 28.31 45.39 18.02
C VAL A 15 28.97 44.71 16.83
N GLY A 16 28.55 43.47 16.53
CA GLY A 16 28.90 42.76 15.30
C GLY A 16 27.78 42.85 14.32
N ALA A 17 28.06 43.39 13.15
CA ALA A 17 27.17 43.69 12.06
C ALA A 17 26.30 42.47 11.67
N CYS A 18 25.00 42.72 11.56
CA CYS A 18 24.07 41.83 10.87
C CYS A 18 24.50 41.67 9.42
N ASN A 19 24.87 40.46 9.06
CA ASN A 19 24.90 40.04 7.69
C ASN A 19 23.64 39.18 7.51
N ASP A 20 22.61 39.82 6.95
CA ASP A 20 21.42 39.13 6.47
C ASP A 20 21.82 38.21 5.31
N ALA A 21 22.21 36.97 5.65
CA ALA A 21 22.16 35.89 4.69
C ALA A 21 20.73 35.40 4.64
N PRO A 22 20.12 35.23 3.46
CA PRO A 22 18.81 34.64 3.37
C PRO A 22 18.88 33.22 3.95
N HIS A 23 18.00 32.94 4.87
CA HIS A 23 17.72 31.56 5.31
C HIS A 23 17.29 30.79 4.07
N ASP A 24 18.21 30.01 3.53
CA ASP A 24 17.85 28.93 2.64
C ASP A 24 16.86 28.05 3.42
N GLU A 25 15.60 28.15 3.02
CA GLU A 25 14.60 27.14 3.33
C GLU A 25 15.26 25.80 3.10
N HIS A 26 15.27 24.97 4.11
CA HIS A 26 15.56 23.54 3.96
C HIS A 26 14.64 23.04 2.86
N ALA A 27 15.15 23.05 1.65
CA ALA A 27 14.57 22.32 0.55
C ALA A 27 14.43 20.90 1.06
N ALA A 28 13.20 20.49 1.35
CA ALA A 28 12.85 19.12 1.53
C ALA A 28 13.58 18.36 0.43
N GLN A 29 14.48 17.46 0.80
CA GLN A 29 15.12 16.57 -0.14
C GLN A 29 13.99 15.81 -0.83
N ASN A 30 13.51 16.36 -1.93
CA ASN A 30 12.78 15.63 -2.93
C ASN A 30 13.72 14.50 -3.35
N ASN A 31 13.54 13.32 -2.73
CA ASN A 31 14.07 12.10 -3.28
C ASN A 31 13.69 12.13 -4.75
N GLY A 32 14.67 12.28 -5.63
CA GLY A 32 14.53 12.62 -7.05
C GLY A 32 13.69 11.63 -7.89
N TYR A 33 12.49 11.34 -7.44
CA TYR A 33 11.47 10.64 -8.19
C TYR A 33 10.81 11.66 -9.13
N THR A 34 11.48 11.92 -10.23
CA THR A 34 10.82 12.58 -11.36
C THR A 34 9.82 11.59 -11.93
N ALA A 35 8.55 11.99 -11.94
CA ALA A 35 7.53 11.20 -12.59
C ALA A 35 7.97 10.85 -14.02
N PRO A 36 7.78 9.60 -14.49
CA PRO A 36 8.22 9.18 -15.80
C PRO A 36 7.57 10.07 -16.88
N VAL A 37 8.39 10.60 -17.80
CA VAL A 37 7.89 11.38 -18.93
C VAL A 37 7.30 10.39 -19.94
N LEU A 38 5.97 10.27 -19.93
CA LEU A 38 5.24 9.40 -20.84
C LEU A 38 5.20 10.03 -22.23
N LYS A 39 6.01 9.54 -23.16
CA LYS A 39 6.15 10.11 -24.53
C LYS A 39 5.32 9.38 -25.57
N THR A 40 4.97 8.12 -25.32
CA THR A 40 4.26 7.28 -26.28
C THR A 40 3.01 6.67 -25.66
N ARG A 41 2.11 6.15 -26.51
CA ARG A 41 0.94 5.36 -26.08
C ARG A 41 1.37 4.11 -25.30
N GLU A 42 2.48 3.48 -25.72
CA GLU A 42 3.06 2.33 -25.05
C GLU A 42 3.51 2.69 -23.62
N ASP A 43 4.28 3.78 -23.46
CA ASP A 43 4.73 4.24 -22.13
C ASP A 43 3.55 4.49 -21.22
N THR A 44 2.50 5.11 -21.73
CA THR A 44 1.27 5.39 -20.97
C THR A 44 0.61 4.12 -20.49
N LEU A 45 0.39 3.16 -21.38
CA LEU A 45 -0.24 1.87 -21.05
C LEU A 45 0.59 1.05 -20.08
N PHE A 46 1.91 1.00 -20.31
CA PHE A 46 2.81 0.31 -19.38
C PHE A 46 2.76 0.94 -17.97
N HIS A 47 2.76 2.27 -17.91
CA HIS A 47 2.59 2.98 -16.64
C HIS A 47 1.24 2.67 -15.97
N GLU A 48 0.14 2.62 -16.73
CA GLU A 48 -1.18 2.25 -16.20
C GLU A 48 -1.20 0.82 -15.66
N VAL A 49 -0.60 -0.14 -16.36
CA VAL A 49 -0.45 -1.53 -15.90
C VAL A 49 0.31 -1.57 -14.56
N MET A 50 1.48 -0.92 -14.51
CA MET A 50 2.30 -0.91 -13.29
C MET A 50 1.61 -0.18 -12.13
N LYS A 51 0.89 0.91 -12.41
CA LYS A 51 0.08 1.61 -11.40
C LYS A 51 -1.02 0.72 -10.81
N GLY A 52 -1.67 -0.08 -11.66
CA GLY A 52 -2.66 -1.08 -11.21
C GLY A 52 -2.04 -2.13 -10.31
N HIS A 53 -0.91 -2.70 -10.73
CA HIS A 53 -0.10 -3.65 -9.96
C HIS A 53 0.30 -3.08 -8.60
N ASP A 54 0.95 -1.93 -8.57
CA ASP A 54 1.48 -1.33 -7.34
C ASP A 54 0.36 -0.99 -6.34
N ALA A 55 -0.79 -0.53 -6.85
CA ALA A 55 -1.96 -0.26 -6.01
C ALA A 55 -2.53 -1.55 -5.37
N GLY A 56 -2.53 -2.67 -6.11
CA GLY A 56 -2.91 -3.99 -5.59
C GLY A 56 -1.89 -4.52 -4.58
N MET A 57 -0.60 -4.51 -4.93
CA MET A 57 0.49 -4.96 -4.08
C MET A 57 0.56 -4.22 -2.75
N ALA A 58 0.26 -2.93 -2.73
CA ALA A 58 0.18 -2.13 -1.50
C ALA A 58 -0.90 -2.66 -0.52
N LYS A 59 -1.81 -3.52 -0.96
CA LYS A 59 -2.88 -4.12 -0.15
C LYS A 59 -2.65 -5.58 0.24
N VAL A 60 -1.74 -6.28 -0.42
CA VAL A 60 -1.46 -7.71 -0.19
C VAL A 60 -1.11 -8.00 1.26
N GLY A 61 -0.34 -7.15 1.93
CA GLY A 61 -0.03 -7.33 3.35
C GLY A 61 -1.28 -7.33 4.25
N LYS A 62 -2.26 -6.43 3.98
CA LYS A 62 -3.55 -6.42 4.70
C LYS A 62 -4.39 -7.64 4.33
N LEU A 63 -4.36 -8.06 3.08
CA LEU A 63 -5.07 -9.23 2.58
C LEU A 63 -4.63 -10.49 3.35
N ARG A 64 -3.32 -10.76 3.40
CA ARG A 64 -2.72 -11.91 4.10
C ARG A 64 -3.00 -11.88 5.60
N LYS A 65 -2.93 -10.70 6.24
CA LYS A 65 -3.35 -10.54 7.64
C LYS A 65 -4.81 -10.93 7.87
N ASN A 66 -5.71 -10.58 6.95
CA ASN A 66 -7.12 -10.94 7.07
C ASN A 66 -7.36 -12.45 6.81
N ILE A 67 -6.55 -13.11 5.97
CA ILE A 67 -6.55 -14.58 5.81
C ILE A 67 -6.21 -15.25 7.15
N ASP A 68 -5.15 -14.78 7.82
CA ASP A 68 -4.75 -15.32 9.12
C ASP A 68 -5.85 -15.10 10.18
N GLU A 69 -6.43 -13.91 10.24
CA GLU A 69 -7.50 -13.57 11.18
C GLU A 69 -8.75 -14.45 10.96
N THR A 70 -9.17 -14.64 9.69
CA THR A 70 -10.31 -15.54 9.39
C THR A 70 -10.01 -16.97 9.77
N THR A 71 -8.78 -17.44 9.56
CA THR A 71 -8.32 -18.77 9.96
C THR A 71 -8.42 -18.95 11.47
N HIS A 72 -7.87 -18.00 12.23
CA HIS A 72 -7.93 -18.05 13.70
C HIS A 72 -9.36 -18.03 14.26
N ARG A 73 -10.27 -17.25 13.65
CA ARG A 73 -11.69 -17.23 14.06
C ARG A 73 -12.38 -18.55 13.76
N LEU A 74 -12.18 -19.12 12.57
CA LEU A 74 -12.72 -20.43 12.19
C LEU A 74 -12.22 -21.54 13.12
N ASP A 75 -10.93 -21.56 13.46
CA ASP A 75 -10.34 -22.49 14.40
C ASP A 75 -10.94 -22.36 15.80
N SER A 76 -11.17 -21.12 16.25
CA SER A 76 -11.80 -20.85 17.53
C SER A 76 -13.24 -21.35 17.55
N LEU A 77 -14.02 -21.11 16.49
CA LEU A 77 -15.38 -21.61 16.36
C LEU A 77 -15.45 -23.15 16.31
N SER A 78 -14.45 -23.80 15.72
CA SER A 78 -14.39 -25.26 15.62
C SER A 78 -14.26 -25.96 17.00
N LYS A 79 -13.73 -25.27 18.00
CA LYS A 79 -13.55 -25.77 19.38
C LYS A 79 -14.79 -25.62 20.24
N LEU A 80 -15.81 -24.91 19.76
CA LEU A 80 -17.06 -24.71 20.49
C LEU A 80 -18.05 -25.85 20.23
N PRO A 81 -18.91 -26.19 21.21
CA PRO A 81 -20.05 -27.08 20.98
C PRO A 81 -20.94 -26.54 19.85
N ALA A 82 -21.39 -27.40 18.94
CA ALA A 82 -22.15 -26.99 17.73
C ALA A 82 -23.35 -26.08 18.04
N LYS A 83 -24.05 -26.32 19.16
CA LYS A 83 -25.18 -25.47 19.58
C LYS A 83 -24.83 -24.05 20.02
N LYS A 84 -23.54 -23.77 20.21
CA LYS A 84 -23.01 -22.42 20.55
C LYS A 84 -22.44 -21.67 19.35
N VAL A 85 -22.35 -22.32 18.20
CA VAL A 85 -21.78 -21.73 16.97
C VAL A 85 -22.92 -21.12 16.16
N ASP A 86 -22.78 -19.84 15.85
CA ASP A 86 -23.60 -19.20 14.83
C ASP A 86 -23.19 -19.73 13.45
N ALA A 87 -24.04 -20.56 12.87
CA ALA A 87 -23.78 -21.22 11.59
C ALA A 87 -23.66 -20.19 10.44
N ALA A 88 -24.46 -19.13 10.47
CA ALA A 88 -24.43 -18.08 9.44
C ALA A 88 -23.10 -17.29 9.50
N TYR A 89 -22.65 -16.95 10.69
CA TYR A 89 -21.36 -16.28 10.88
C TYR A 89 -20.18 -17.18 10.46
N LYS A 90 -20.20 -18.46 10.84
CA LYS A 90 -19.19 -19.43 10.42
C LYS A 90 -19.12 -19.53 8.89
N GLN A 91 -20.29 -19.63 8.23
CA GLN A 91 -20.34 -19.71 6.77
C GLN A 91 -19.81 -18.42 6.12
N ALA A 92 -20.16 -17.24 6.66
CA ALA A 92 -19.65 -15.97 6.18
C ALA A 92 -18.13 -15.86 6.30
N LEU A 93 -17.54 -16.33 7.41
CA LEU A 93 -16.09 -16.38 7.57
C LEU A 93 -15.42 -17.34 6.58
N THR A 94 -16.06 -18.50 6.32
CA THR A 94 -15.52 -19.47 5.35
C THR A 94 -15.50 -18.89 3.94
N ASN A 95 -16.60 -18.24 3.51
CA ASN A 95 -16.68 -17.59 2.22
C ASN A 95 -15.63 -16.46 2.11
N LEU A 96 -15.55 -15.60 3.12
CA LEU A 96 -14.56 -14.53 3.16
C LEU A 96 -13.12 -15.05 3.07
N GLN A 97 -12.79 -16.15 3.79
CA GLN A 97 -11.45 -16.75 3.71
C GLN A 97 -11.13 -17.23 2.29
N THR A 98 -12.11 -17.82 1.62
CA THR A 98 -11.95 -18.28 0.23
C THR A 98 -11.72 -17.10 -0.70
N ASP A 99 -12.51 -16.04 -0.59
CA ASP A 99 -12.42 -14.85 -1.44
C ASP A 99 -11.08 -14.11 -1.23
N LEU A 100 -10.62 -14.02 0.03
CA LEU A 100 -9.31 -13.42 0.36
C LEU A 100 -8.15 -14.22 -0.26
N LYS A 101 -8.19 -15.56 -0.19
CA LYS A 101 -7.17 -16.41 -0.79
C LYS A 101 -7.17 -16.31 -2.32
N ASN A 102 -8.35 -16.34 -2.94
CA ASN A 102 -8.47 -16.18 -4.39
C ASN A 102 -7.87 -14.84 -4.85
N ALA A 103 -8.15 -13.74 -4.15
CA ALA A 103 -7.60 -12.44 -4.49
C ALA A 103 -6.06 -12.37 -4.35
N ASP A 104 -5.46 -13.06 -3.37
CA ASP A 104 -4.00 -13.19 -3.24
C ASP A 104 -3.41 -14.00 -4.39
N GLU A 105 -4.02 -15.15 -4.71
CA GLU A 105 -3.60 -16.03 -5.81
C GLU A 105 -3.75 -15.37 -7.20
N GLU A 106 -4.78 -14.56 -7.42
CA GLU A 106 -4.98 -13.84 -8.67
C GLU A 106 -3.86 -12.83 -8.93
N MET A 107 -3.40 -12.11 -7.92
CA MET A 107 -2.27 -11.18 -8.06
C MET A 107 -0.97 -11.93 -8.35
N ASP A 108 -0.69 -12.99 -7.60
CA ASP A 108 0.49 -13.83 -7.83
C ASP A 108 0.47 -14.46 -9.23
N SER A 109 -0.68 -14.95 -9.68
CA SER A 109 -0.88 -15.54 -11.02
C SER A 109 -0.68 -14.50 -12.13
N TRP A 110 -1.26 -13.30 -11.96
CA TRP A 110 -1.07 -12.23 -12.93
C TRP A 110 0.42 -11.85 -13.06
N MET A 111 1.15 -11.70 -11.95
CA MET A 111 2.59 -11.38 -11.97
C MET A 111 3.42 -12.45 -12.68
N GLN A 112 3.07 -13.73 -12.52
CA GLN A 112 3.78 -14.82 -13.20
C GLN A 112 3.53 -14.82 -14.72
N GLN A 113 2.35 -14.40 -15.15
CA GLN A 113 1.93 -14.40 -16.55
C GLN A 113 2.33 -13.11 -17.28
N PHE A 114 2.47 -12.00 -16.60
CA PHE A 114 2.86 -10.73 -17.20
C PHE A 114 4.28 -10.79 -17.74
N LYS A 115 4.46 -10.43 -19.03
CA LYS A 115 5.76 -10.42 -19.72
C LYS A 115 6.14 -9.01 -20.11
N LEU A 116 7.20 -8.50 -19.50
CA LEU A 116 7.72 -7.15 -19.73
C LEU A 116 8.04 -6.86 -21.20
N ASP A 117 8.54 -7.85 -21.91
CA ASP A 117 9.06 -7.76 -23.28
C ASP A 117 8.16 -8.47 -24.32
N SER A 118 6.91 -8.83 -23.92
CA SER A 118 6.00 -9.50 -24.85
C SER A 118 5.77 -8.64 -26.09
N VAL A 119 5.96 -9.23 -27.27
CA VAL A 119 5.78 -8.62 -28.60
C VAL A 119 6.45 -7.25 -28.78
N ALA A 120 7.64 -7.05 -28.16
CA ALA A 120 8.36 -5.79 -28.17
C ALA A 120 8.75 -5.32 -29.59
N ASP A 121 8.93 -6.26 -30.51
CA ASP A 121 9.33 -5.99 -31.91
C ASP A 121 8.17 -5.46 -32.78
N ASN A 122 6.94 -5.51 -32.28
CA ASN A 122 5.75 -5.05 -33.00
C ASN A 122 4.93 -4.08 -32.14
N LYS A 123 5.03 -2.79 -32.45
CA LYS A 123 4.39 -1.72 -31.70
C LYS A 123 2.87 -1.88 -31.56
N GLU A 124 2.19 -2.30 -32.62
CA GLU A 124 0.73 -2.45 -32.60
C GLU A 124 0.31 -3.61 -31.71
N LEU A 125 0.96 -4.76 -31.84
CA LEU A 125 0.72 -5.91 -30.97
C LEU A 125 1.09 -5.63 -29.52
N ARG A 126 2.16 -4.85 -29.30
CA ARG A 126 2.59 -4.43 -27.97
C ARG A 126 1.52 -3.56 -27.27
N ILE A 127 0.97 -2.59 -27.98
CA ILE A 127 -0.14 -1.76 -27.48
C ILE A 127 -1.34 -2.63 -27.10
N LYS A 128 -1.75 -3.53 -28.00
CA LYS A 128 -2.87 -4.43 -27.73
C LYS A 128 -2.62 -5.36 -26.54
N TYR A 129 -1.41 -5.86 -26.39
CA TYR A 129 -1.02 -6.66 -25.23
C TYR A 129 -1.15 -5.86 -23.94
N LEU A 130 -0.59 -4.65 -23.89
CA LEU A 130 -0.64 -3.80 -22.70
C LEU A 130 -2.06 -3.33 -22.35
N GLU A 131 -2.91 -3.08 -23.35
CA GLU A 131 -4.33 -2.81 -23.15
C GLU A 131 -5.03 -4.00 -22.46
N GLY A 132 -4.74 -5.22 -22.90
CA GLY A 132 -5.25 -6.44 -22.28
C GLY A 132 -4.75 -6.62 -20.84
N GLU A 133 -3.46 -6.36 -20.59
CA GLU A 133 -2.87 -6.47 -19.25
C GLU A 133 -3.39 -5.39 -18.29
N SER A 134 -3.64 -4.17 -18.76
CA SER A 134 -4.25 -3.10 -17.98
C SER A 134 -5.66 -3.49 -17.48
N VAL A 135 -6.46 -4.12 -18.32
CA VAL A 135 -7.78 -4.64 -17.93
C VAL A 135 -7.66 -5.72 -16.86
N LYS A 136 -6.75 -6.69 -17.06
CA LYS A 136 -6.55 -7.82 -16.13
C LYS A 136 -6.09 -7.33 -14.75
N VAL A 137 -5.03 -6.54 -14.70
CA VAL A 137 -4.49 -6.07 -13.40
C VAL A 137 -5.46 -5.13 -12.67
N THR A 138 -6.26 -4.37 -13.43
CA THR A 138 -7.31 -3.55 -12.84
C THR A 138 -8.38 -4.43 -12.20
N ALA A 139 -8.82 -5.50 -12.85
CA ALA A 139 -9.78 -6.44 -12.27
C ALA A 139 -9.26 -7.10 -10.99
N VAL A 140 -8.01 -7.56 -10.99
CA VAL A 140 -7.35 -8.12 -9.80
C VAL A 140 -7.28 -7.10 -8.65
N LYS A 141 -6.84 -5.89 -8.94
CA LYS A 141 -6.81 -4.79 -7.95
C LYS A 141 -8.20 -4.52 -7.36
N GLU A 142 -9.22 -4.40 -8.18
CA GLU A 142 -10.60 -4.15 -7.73
C GLU A 142 -11.12 -5.32 -6.88
N HIS A 143 -10.84 -6.57 -7.26
CA HIS A 143 -11.20 -7.73 -6.44
C HIS A 143 -10.56 -7.66 -5.06
N ILE A 144 -9.26 -7.37 -4.95
CA ILE A 144 -8.57 -7.16 -3.68
C ILE A 144 -9.27 -6.09 -2.83
N LEU A 145 -9.65 -4.96 -3.43
CA LEU A 145 -10.33 -3.87 -2.69
C LEU A 145 -11.70 -4.29 -2.17
N VAL A 146 -12.48 -5.00 -2.98
CA VAL A 146 -13.81 -5.49 -2.60
C VAL A 146 -13.72 -6.48 -1.44
N VAL A 147 -12.84 -7.47 -1.52
CA VAL A 147 -12.74 -8.48 -0.43
C VAL A 147 -12.18 -7.88 0.85
N LEU A 148 -11.30 -6.88 0.77
CA LEU A 148 -10.84 -6.14 1.94
C LEU A 148 -11.97 -5.34 2.60
N GLN A 149 -12.88 -4.76 1.82
CA GLN A 149 -14.06 -4.08 2.36
C GLN A 149 -15.02 -5.07 3.04
N GLN A 150 -15.22 -6.25 2.46
CA GLN A 150 -16.00 -7.33 3.08
C GLN A 150 -15.36 -7.79 4.40
N ALA A 151 -14.02 -7.97 4.41
CA ALA A 151 -13.28 -8.31 5.61
C ALA A 151 -13.43 -7.24 6.70
N ASP A 152 -13.29 -5.97 6.36
CA ASP A 152 -13.49 -4.86 7.31
C ASP A 152 -14.91 -4.87 7.89
N SER A 153 -15.92 -5.25 7.10
CA SER A 153 -17.31 -5.33 7.56
C SER A 153 -17.58 -6.53 8.47
N LEU A 154 -17.03 -7.69 8.14
CA LEU A 154 -17.28 -8.93 8.88
C LEU A 154 -16.41 -9.06 10.13
N LEU A 155 -15.10 -8.72 10.03
CA LEU A 155 -14.14 -8.89 11.10
C LEU A 155 -14.22 -7.81 12.20
N LYS A 156 -14.84 -6.64 11.92
CA LYS A 156 -15.12 -5.62 12.94
C LYS A 156 -16.36 -5.91 13.79
N ARG A 157 -17.19 -6.86 13.40
CA ARG A 157 -18.31 -7.33 14.23
C ARG A 157 -17.75 -8.18 15.37
N GLN A 158 -17.69 -7.60 16.57
CA GLN A 158 -17.40 -8.30 17.83
C GLN A 158 -18.69 -8.50 18.61
#